data_a389b9a96b87a2c7e5c58c5c192307f0
#
_entry.id   a389b9a96b87a2c7e5c58c5c192307f0
#
_cell.length_a   1.000
_cell.length_b   1.000
_cell.length_c   1.000
_cell.angle_alpha   90.00
_cell.angle_beta   90.00
_cell.angle_gamma   90.00
#
_symmetry.space_group_name_H-M   'P 1'
#
loop_
_entity.id
_entity.type
_entity.pdbx_description
1 polymer ?
#
loop_
_entity_poly.entity_id
_entity_poly.type
_entity_poly.pdbx_seq_one_letter_code
_entity_poly.pdbx_strand_id
1 'polypeptide(L)'
;MRVRWLRKALRNLDEEATIATDDAAAARLVVRRVLDAVVQLADQPGLGRPGRVRGTRELIVHKTRYIVPYRVRGETVEILRVLHTSRRLPERR
;
A
#
# COMPACT_ATOMS: atom_id res chain seq x y z
N MET A 1 -9.95 3.30 -14.00
CA MET A 1 -8.71 2.52 -14.18
C MET A 1 -8.79 1.20 -13.47
N ARG A 2 -8.02 0.27 -13.93
CA ARG A 2 -7.90 -1.05 -13.32
C ARG A 2 -6.83 -0.99 -12.23
N VAL A 3 -7.03 -1.70 -11.13
CA VAL A 3 -6.03 -1.80 -10.08
C VAL A 3 -5.48 -3.22 -10.07
N ARG A 4 -4.17 -3.32 -10.14
CA ARG A 4 -3.49 -4.60 -10.16
C ARG A 4 -2.51 -4.68 -9.00
N TRP A 5 -2.68 -5.69 -8.17
CA TRP A 5 -1.76 -5.94 -7.06
C TRP A 5 -0.61 -6.80 -7.57
N LEU A 6 0.60 -6.30 -7.45
CA LEU A 6 1.75 -7.13 -7.77
C LEU A 6 1.93 -8.17 -6.67
N ARG A 7 2.54 -9.28 -7.02
CA ARG A 7 2.71 -10.39 -6.08
C ARG A 7 3.40 -9.96 -4.80
N LYS A 8 4.43 -9.15 -4.91
CA LYS A 8 5.17 -8.68 -3.75
C LYS A 8 4.29 -7.87 -2.81
N ALA A 9 3.39 -7.05 -3.36
CA ALA A 9 2.48 -6.25 -2.55
C ALA A 9 1.49 -7.13 -1.80
N LEU A 10 0.96 -8.16 -2.46
CA LEU A 10 0.06 -9.10 -1.78
C LEU A 10 0.76 -9.83 -0.65
N ARG A 11 2.01 -10.23 -0.89
CA ARG A 11 2.80 -10.89 0.14
C ARG A 11 3.05 -9.93 1.31
N ASN A 12 3.38 -8.67 1.03
CA ASN A 12 3.59 -7.68 2.07
C ASN A 12 2.33 -7.49 2.92
N LEU A 13 1.18 -7.40 2.26
CA LEU A 13 -0.07 -7.18 2.99
C LEU A 13 -0.31 -8.31 3.98
N ASP A 14 -0.13 -9.54 3.52
CA ASP A 14 -0.32 -10.70 4.36
C ASP A 14 0.68 -10.74 5.53
N GLU A 15 1.95 -10.52 5.24
CA GLU A 15 3.00 -10.54 6.24
C GLU A 15 2.86 -9.41 7.25
N GLU A 16 2.60 -8.20 6.77
CA GLU A 16 2.52 -7.05 7.66
C GLU A 16 1.31 -7.15 8.58
N ALA A 17 0.19 -7.63 8.08
CA ALA A 17 -0.99 -7.79 8.91
C ALA A 17 -0.73 -8.81 10.02
N THR A 18 0.00 -9.88 9.70
CA THR A 18 0.30 -10.93 10.67
C THR A 18 1.32 -10.45 11.71
N ILE A 19 2.35 -9.73 11.27
CA ILE A 19 3.42 -9.29 12.16
C ILE A 19 2.99 -8.13 13.05
N ALA A 20 2.18 -7.23 12.50
CA ALA A 20 1.85 -5.97 13.19
C ALA A 20 0.98 -6.15 14.42
N THR A 21 0.29 -7.27 14.54
CA THR A 21 -0.59 -7.49 15.67
C THR A 21 -0.83 -8.97 15.89
N ASP A 22 -0.99 -9.35 17.17
CA ASP A 22 -1.35 -10.71 17.55
C ASP A 22 -2.85 -10.91 17.52
N ASP A 23 -3.60 -9.81 17.37
CA ASP A 23 -5.06 -9.86 17.40
C ASP A 23 -5.59 -10.04 15.98
N ALA A 24 -6.21 -11.18 15.73
CA ALA A 24 -6.73 -11.50 14.40
C ALA A 24 -7.77 -10.50 13.93
N ALA A 25 -8.59 -9.99 14.84
CA ALA A 25 -9.60 -9.01 14.46
C ALA A 25 -8.95 -7.69 14.04
N ALA A 26 -7.92 -7.27 14.77
CA ALA A 26 -7.20 -6.05 14.42
C ALA A 26 -6.45 -6.22 13.10
N ALA A 27 -5.90 -7.40 12.85
CA ALA A 27 -5.22 -7.68 11.60
C ALA A 27 -6.19 -7.58 10.41
N ARG A 28 -7.38 -8.13 10.56
CA ARG A 28 -8.39 -8.05 9.50
C ARG A 28 -8.82 -6.61 9.25
N LEU A 29 -8.89 -5.81 10.30
CA LEU A 29 -9.26 -4.40 10.15
C LEU A 29 -8.21 -3.64 9.36
N VAL A 30 -6.93 -3.89 9.64
CA VAL A 30 -5.84 -3.26 8.89
C VAL A 30 -5.93 -3.63 7.42
N VAL A 31 -6.10 -4.92 7.12
CA VAL A 31 -6.22 -5.37 5.74
C VAL A 31 -7.40 -4.69 5.06
N ARG A 32 -8.54 -4.60 5.75
CA ARG A 32 -9.72 -3.96 5.20
C ARG A 32 -9.45 -2.50 4.87
N ARG A 33 -8.80 -1.78 5.77
CA ARG A 33 -8.50 -0.38 5.54
C ARG A 33 -7.56 -0.18 4.38
N VAL A 34 -6.57 -1.06 4.23
CA VAL A 34 -5.66 -0.98 3.10
C VAL A 34 -6.42 -1.23 1.80
N LEU A 35 -7.25 -2.27 1.76
CA LEU A 35 -8.01 -2.59 0.56
C LEU A 35 -8.98 -1.47 0.19
N ASP A 36 -9.67 -0.91 1.19
CA ASP A 36 -10.61 0.18 0.94
C ASP A 36 -9.91 1.43 0.41
N ALA A 37 -8.72 1.70 0.92
CA ALA A 37 -7.95 2.85 0.44
C ALA A 37 -7.49 2.65 -0.99
N VAL A 38 -7.01 1.45 -1.29
CA VAL A 38 -6.45 1.14 -2.60
C VAL A 38 -7.52 1.16 -3.69
N VAL A 39 -8.73 0.71 -3.37
CA VAL A 39 -9.78 0.68 -4.38
C VAL A 39 -10.12 2.08 -4.91
N GLN A 40 -9.87 3.12 -4.12
CA GLN A 40 -10.13 4.49 -4.55
C GLN A 40 -9.20 4.92 -5.68
N LEU A 41 -8.07 4.26 -5.81
CA LEU A 41 -7.11 4.61 -6.86
C LEU A 41 -7.65 4.33 -8.26
N ALA A 42 -8.66 3.48 -8.37
CA ALA A 42 -9.28 3.21 -9.66
C ALA A 42 -9.90 4.48 -10.23
N ASP A 43 -10.50 5.30 -9.36
CA ASP A 43 -11.14 6.55 -9.78
C ASP A 43 -10.22 7.75 -9.62
N GLN A 44 -9.28 7.68 -8.69
CA GLN A 44 -8.40 8.79 -8.34
C GLN A 44 -6.95 8.32 -8.29
N PRO A 45 -6.36 8.02 -9.46
CA PRO A 45 -4.99 7.49 -9.48
C PRO A 45 -3.94 8.48 -8.97
N GLY A 46 -4.24 9.76 -8.93
CA GLY A 46 -3.33 10.76 -8.41
C GLY A 46 -3.45 11.02 -6.92
N LEU A 47 -4.22 10.21 -6.21
CA LEU A 47 -4.51 10.44 -4.79
C LEU A 47 -3.26 10.39 -3.91
N GLY A 48 -2.31 9.53 -4.23
CA GLY A 48 -1.09 9.43 -3.45
C GLY A 48 -0.12 10.57 -3.72
N ARG A 49 0.74 10.83 -2.74
CA ARG A 49 1.79 11.85 -2.90
C ARG A 49 2.93 11.29 -3.75
N PRO A 50 3.77 12.16 -4.33
CA PRO A 50 4.94 11.67 -5.07
C PRO A 50 5.78 10.75 -4.20
N GLY A 51 6.20 9.63 -4.76
CA GLY A 51 6.97 8.64 -4.02
C GLY A 51 8.46 8.93 -4.06
N ARG A 52 9.20 8.18 -3.24
CA ARG A 52 10.65 8.31 -3.21
C ARG A 52 11.28 7.88 -4.53
N VAL A 53 10.72 6.83 -5.11
CA VAL A 53 11.21 6.33 -6.38
C VAL A 53 10.52 7.12 -7.47
N ARG A 54 11.31 7.61 -8.40
CA ARG A 54 10.79 8.40 -9.51
C ARG A 54 9.73 7.60 -10.27
N GLY A 55 8.64 8.28 -10.59
CA GLY A 55 7.55 7.64 -11.32
C GLY A 55 6.57 6.90 -10.45
N THR A 56 6.78 6.92 -9.12
CA THR A 56 5.86 6.26 -8.21
C THR A 56 5.13 7.26 -7.34
N ARG A 57 4.08 6.79 -6.68
CA ARG A 57 3.34 7.56 -5.68
C ARG A 57 3.18 6.70 -4.45
N GLU A 58 2.88 7.33 -3.34
CA GLU A 58 2.67 6.64 -2.06
C GLU A 58 1.32 7.03 -1.50
N LEU A 59 0.47 6.05 -1.29
CA LEU A 59 -0.84 6.26 -0.70
C LEU A 59 -0.73 6.05 0.81
N ILE A 60 -1.12 7.07 1.57
CA ILE A 60 -1.16 6.97 3.02
C ILE A 60 -2.51 6.38 3.39
N VAL A 61 -2.49 5.28 4.14
CA VAL A 61 -3.71 4.61 4.55
C VAL A 61 -4.12 5.14 5.91
N HIS A 62 -5.23 5.91 5.93
CA HIS A 62 -5.71 6.56 7.15
C HIS A 62 -6.00 5.56 8.26
N LYS A 63 -5.76 5.97 9.49
CA LYS A 63 -6.01 5.17 10.69
C LYS A 63 -5.17 3.91 10.74
N THR A 64 -4.08 3.89 10.00
CA THR A 64 -3.11 2.81 10.06
C THR A 64 -1.71 3.43 9.99
N ARG A 65 -0.71 2.59 10.18
CA ARG A 65 0.67 3.00 10.01
C ARG A 65 1.25 2.48 8.70
N TYR A 66 0.41 2.35 7.68
CA TYR A 66 0.84 1.78 6.40
C TYR A 66 0.81 2.79 5.29
N ILE A 67 1.76 2.65 4.39
CA ILE A 67 1.77 3.38 3.12
C ILE A 67 1.83 2.35 2.01
N VAL A 68 1.27 2.71 0.87
CA VAL A 68 1.17 1.80 -0.28
C VAL A 68 1.81 2.47 -1.48
N PRO A 69 3.07 2.15 -1.79
CA PRO A 69 3.69 2.62 -3.03
C PRO A 69 2.99 2.00 -4.23
N TYR A 70 2.75 2.81 -5.24
CA TYR A 70 2.12 2.37 -6.47
C TYR A 70 2.61 3.21 -7.63
N ARG A 71 2.29 2.78 -8.84
CA ARG A 71 2.55 3.56 -10.03
C ARG A 71 1.42 3.36 -11.02
N VAL A 72 1.26 4.32 -11.91
CA VAL A 72 0.26 4.23 -12.97
C VAL A 72 0.99 3.90 -14.27
N ARG A 73 0.57 2.83 -14.90
CA ARG A 73 1.14 2.41 -16.17
C ARG A 73 0.00 2.17 -17.15
N GLY A 74 -0.12 3.06 -18.13
CA GLY A 74 -1.25 3.01 -19.06
C GLY A 74 -2.56 3.21 -18.31
N GLU A 75 -3.45 2.26 -18.44
CA GLU A 75 -4.77 2.30 -17.80
C GLU A 75 -4.79 1.51 -16.50
N THR A 76 -3.63 1.18 -15.96
CA THR A 76 -3.55 0.31 -14.80
C THR A 76 -2.77 0.98 -13.68
N VAL A 77 -3.34 0.90 -12.47
CA VAL A 77 -2.63 1.28 -11.25
C VAL A 77 -1.99 -0.01 -10.72
N GLU A 78 -0.67 -0.02 -10.62
CA GLU A 78 0.06 -1.19 -10.12
C GLU A 78 0.47 -0.95 -8.68
N ILE A 79 -0.03 -1.79 -7.78
CA ILE A 79 0.31 -1.70 -6.36
C ILE A 79 1.62 -2.45 -6.16
N LEU A 80 2.65 -1.71 -5.73
CA LEU A 80 4.01 -2.23 -5.68
C LEU A 80 4.37 -2.87 -4.36
N ARG A 81 4.01 -2.24 -3.27
CA ARG A 81 4.36 -2.69 -1.93
C ARG A 81 3.30 -2.27 -0.93
N VAL A 82 3.34 -2.87 0.26
CA VAL A 82 2.62 -2.38 1.45
C VAL A 82 3.68 -2.29 2.54
N LEU A 83 3.92 -1.09 3.05
CA LEU A 83 5.02 -0.85 3.98
C LEU A 83 4.52 -0.22 5.27
N HIS A 84 5.04 -0.70 6.38
CA HIS A 84 4.76 -0.08 7.68
C HIS A 84 5.68 1.13 7.84
N THR A 85 5.12 2.25 8.27
CA THR A 85 5.90 3.50 8.34
C THR A 85 7.09 3.42 9.30
N SER A 86 6.95 2.68 10.38
CA SER A 86 8.04 2.57 11.35
C SER A 86 9.06 1.50 10.98
N ARG A 87 8.79 0.72 9.92
CA ARG A 87 9.72 -0.30 9.44
C ARG A 87 10.03 -0.11 7.97
N ARG A 88 9.96 1.14 7.53
CA ARG A 88 10.25 1.43 6.14
C ARG A 88 11.67 1.02 5.79
N LEU A 89 11.92 0.90 4.51
CA LEU A 89 13.22 0.48 4.02
C LEU A 89 14.32 1.44 4.49
N PRO A 90 15.53 0.91 4.75
CA PRO A 90 16.64 1.77 5.11
C PRO A 90 16.89 2.80 4.03
N GLU A 91 17.24 3.94 4.52
CA GLU A 91 17.61 4.97 3.58
C GLU A 91 18.87 4.56 2.95
N ARG A 92 19.05 4.61 2.29
CA ARG A 92 20.23 4.24 1.99
C ARG A 92 21.01 5.01 1.69
N ARG A 93 21.14 5.08 2.14
CA ARG A 93 21.74 5.87 2.04
C ARG A 93 22.67 5.65 1.75
#